data_83d8977444e16846283e1ca112e441ed
#
_entry.id   83d8977444e16846283e1ca112e441ed
#
_cell.length_a   1.000
_cell.length_b   1.000
_cell.length_c   1.000
_cell.angle_alpha   90.00
_cell.angle_beta   90.00
_cell.angle_gamma   90.00
#
_symmetry.space_group_name_H-M   'P 1'
#
loop_
_entity.id
_entity.type
_entity.pdbx_description
1 polymer ?
#
loop_
_entity_poly.entity_id
_entity_poly.type
_entity_poly.pdbx_seq_one_letter_code
_entity_poly.pdbx_strand_id
1 'polypeptide(L)'
;MAEGKQLPMLRPEKNPGQAPIFQRVGIVGLGLIGGSIALAARQIWPASLVIGVDRKDVLERAMVLHAIDVAADDAVVLADADLVILAAPIQQNLEILRELSENVTGAAVVTDTGSTKRAVVEAAAALPDRLTFIGGHPLGGAARGGIEHARPDMFTGRPWLFTPSKGHDAAALEKLKAFVAGLGAVPQALSPEEHDRLLAFISHLPQLTVSALMHVVGEAARDEGLSLSGRGLQDTTRLASSPADIWKETCATNADEIGSALDALISVLRQLRADLKTGKSIDDVFESANLWRETLLSNKGS
;
A
#
# COMPACT_ATOMS: atom_id res chain seq x y z
N MET A 1 -11.75 55.46 -29.29
CA MET A 1 -12.34 54.60 -28.24
C MET A 1 -12.16 53.15 -28.69
N ALA A 2 -11.23 52.43 -28.10
CA ALA A 2 -10.96 51.03 -28.45
C ALA A 2 -11.82 50.13 -27.55
N GLU A 3 -12.73 49.40 -28.16
CA GLU A 3 -13.53 48.37 -27.47
C GLU A 3 -12.63 47.25 -27.02
N GLY A 4 -12.51 47.07 -25.72
CA GLY A 4 -11.82 45.94 -25.11
C GLY A 4 -12.53 44.63 -25.42
N LYS A 5 -11.96 43.78 -26.27
CA LYS A 5 -12.37 42.38 -26.44
C LYS A 5 -12.15 41.64 -25.15
N GLN A 6 -13.24 41.32 -24.43
CA GLN A 6 -13.21 40.33 -23.37
C GLN A 6 -12.87 38.97 -23.98
N LEU A 7 -11.72 38.42 -23.58
CA LEU A 7 -11.36 37.02 -23.86
C LEU A 7 -12.39 36.10 -23.19
N PRO A 8 -12.94 35.09 -23.90
CA PRO A 8 -13.86 34.14 -23.29
C PRO A 8 -13.08 33.35 -22.24
N MET A 9 -13.55 33.40 -20.99
CA MET A 9 -13.08 32.48 -19.96
C MET A 9 -13.52 31.07 -20.37
N LEU A 10 -12.59 30.29 -20.88
CA LEU A 10 -12.75 28.85 -21.03
C LEU A 10 -12.88 28.26 -19.61
N ARG A 11 -14.12 28.15 -19.13
CA ARG A 11 -14.40 27.21 -18.05
C ARG A 11 -14.24 25.80 -18.66
N PRO A 12 -13.31 24.94 -18.20
CA PRO A 12 -13.33 23.56 -18.64
C PRO A 12 -14.74 23.04 -18.35
N GLU A 13 -15.42 22.50 -19.34
CA GLU A 13 -16.66 21.76 -19.13
C GLU A 13 -16.33 20.65 -18.13
N LYS A 14 -16.83 20.79 -16.90
CA LYS A 14 -16.75 19.74 -15.91
C LYS A 14 -17.58 18.61 -16.48
N ASN A 15 -16.89 17.58 -16.99
CA ASN A 15 -17.52 16.29 -17.20
C ASN A 15 -18.21 15.95 -15.87
N PRO A 16 -19.54 15.72 -15.80
CA PRO A 16 -20.25 15.62 -14.52
C PRO A 16 -19.83 14.42 -13.67
N GLY A 17 -18.83 13.65 -14.09
CA GLY A 17 -18.27 12.54 -13.31
C GLY A 17 -19.32 11.55 -12.84
N GLN A 18 -18.88 10.45 -12.29
CA GLN A 18 -19.78 9.55 -11.57
C GLN A 18 -20.22 10.21 -10.25
N ALA A 19 -21.43 9.90 -9.77
CA ALA A 19 -21.87 10.33 -8.45
C ALA A 19 -20.87 9.80 -7.40
N PRO A 20 -20.41 10.66 -6.48
CA PRO A 20 -19.39 10.26 -5.52
C PRO A 20 -19.91 9.21 -4.55
N ILE A 21 -19.09 8.19 -4.30
CA ILE A 21 -19.39 7.15 -3.30
C ILE A 21 -19.25 7.73 -1.88
N PHE A 22 -18.25 8.58 -1.69
CA PHE A 22 -18.03 9.37 -0.50
C PHE A 22 -17.96 10.86 -0.88
N GLN A 23 -18.64 11.71 -0.12
CA GLN A 23 -18.70 13.15 -0.39
C GLN A 23 -17.45 13.88 0.07
N ARG A 24 -16.89 13.46 1.22
CA ARG A 24 -15.72 14.06 1.86
C ARG A 24 -14.71 12.99 2.20
N VAL A 25 -13.65 12.93 1.41
CA VAL A 25 -12.58 11.93 1.54
C VAL A 25 -11.38 12.59 2.20
N GLY A 26 -11.12 12.24 3.46
CA GLY A 26 -9.92 12.63 4.20
C GLY A 26 -8.79 11.63 3.97
N ILE A 27 -7.60 12.11 3.63
CA ILE A 27 -6.42 11.28 3.41
C ILE A 27 -5.29 11.81 4.31
N VAL A 28 -4.85 10.98 5.25
CA VAL A 28 -3.71 11.29 6.12
C VAL A 28 -2.48 10.57 5.60
N GLY A 29 -1.46 11.34 5.21
CA GLY A 29 -0.30 10.84 4.49
C GLY A 29 -0.49 10.91 2.97
N LEU A 30 0.14 11.90 2.34
CA LEU A 30 0.07 12.15 0.89
C LEU A 30 1.36 11.71 0.18
N GLY A 31 1.93 10.60 0.61
CA GLY A 31 3.03 9.95 -0.09
C GLY A 31 2.61 9.34 -1.43
N LEU A 32 3.34 8.34 -1.88
CA LEU A 32 3.04 7.62 -3.13
C LEU A 32 1.59 7.07 -3.14
N ILE A 33 1.19 6.37 -2.09
CA ILE A 33 -0.12 5.69 -2.03
C ILE A 33 -1.25 6.70 -1.81
N GLY A 34 -1.19 7.51 -0.74
CA GLY A 34 -2.23 8.51 -0.44
C GLY A 34 -2.39 9.54 -1.55
N GLY A 35 -1.27 10.01 -2.14
CA GLY A 35 -1.29 10.90 -3.30
C GLY A 35 -1.93 10.26 -4.53
N SER A 36 -1.66 8.97 -4.79
CA SER A 36 -2.29 8.24 -5.91
C SER A 36 -3.80 8.06 -5.70
N ILE A 37 -4.23 7.78 -4.46
CA ILE A 37 -5.67 7.72 -4.11
C ILE A 37 -6.33 9.09 -4.35
N ALA A 38 -5.69 10.16 -3.87
CA ALA A 38 -6.18 11.52 -4.01
C ALA A 38 -6.36 11.91 -5.49
N LEU A 39 -5.32 11.70 -6.32
CA LEU A 39 -5.36 11.97 -7.76
C LEU A 39 -6.48 11.17 -8.46
N ALA A 40 -6.59 9.87 -8.19
CA ALA A 40 -7.60 9.02 -8.78
C ALA A 40 -9.02 9.44 -8.35
N ALA A 41 -9.24 9.69 -7.05
CA ALA A 41 -10.54 10.12 -6.53
C ALA A 41 -11.02 11.43 -7.17
N ARG A 42 -10.14 12.43 -7.30
CA ARG A 42 -10.47 13.69 -7.96
C ARG A 42 -10.79 13.55 -9.45
N GLN A 43 -10.11 12.64 -10.12
CA GLN A 43 -10.36 12.37 -11.54
C GLN A 43 -11.71 11.69 -11.77
N ILE A 44 -12.05 10.71 -10.92
CA ILE A 44 -13.24 9.87 -11.09
C ILE A 44 -14.49 10.53 -10.50
N TRP A 45 -14.35 11.15 -9.34
CA TRP A 45 -15.43 11.82 -8.60
C TRP A 45 -15.11 13.31 -8.35
N PRO A 46 -15.14 14.16 -9.38
CA PRO A 46 -14.79 15.58 -9.24
C PRO A 46 -15.74 16.37 -8.32
N ALA A 47 -16.87 15.77 -7.93
CA ALA A 47 -17.82 16.34 -6.96
C ALA A 47 -17.49 15.95 -5.51
N SER A 48 -16.59 14.99 -5.26
CA SER A 48 -16.06 14.70 -3.92
C SER A 48 -15.10 15.80 -3.48
N LEU A 49 -15.16 16.15 -2.20
CA LEU A 49 -14.16 17.01 -1.57
C LEU A 49 -13.01 16.12 -1.06
N VAL A 50 -11.81 16.28 -1.61
CA VAL A 50 -10.62 15.54 -1.15
C VAL A 50 -9.80 16.42 -0.22
N ILE A 51 -9.67 15.98 1.02
CA ILE A 51 -8.98 16.68 2.11
C ILE A 51 -7.67 15.93 2.37
N GLY A 52 -6.55 16.63 2.30
CA GLY A 52 -5.22 16.07 2.57
C GLY A 52 -4.67 16.56 3.89
N VAL A 53 -4.15 15.63 4.69
CA VAL A 53 -3.42 15.93 5.94
C VAL A 53 -2.01 15.39 5.82
N ASP A 54 -1.01 16.29 5.86
CA ASP A 54 0.41 15.96 5.80
C ASP A 54 1.25 17.18 6.21
N ARG A 55 2.57 17.07 6.16
CA ARG A 55 3.48 18.19 6.35
C ARG A 55 3.32 19.22 5.23
N LYS A 56 3.61 20.47 5.56
CA LYS A 56 3.42 21.61 4.67
C LYS A 56 4.07 21.45 3.30
N ASP A 57 5.31 20.95 3.24
CA ASP A 57 6.04 20.74 1.98
C ASP A 57 5.35 19.72 1.05
N VAL A 58 4.76 18.66 1.61
CA VAL A 58 3.97 17.67 0.87
C VAL A 58 2.63 18.24 0.44
N LEU A 59 1.97 19.00 1.30
CA LEU A 59 0.70 19.68 1.00
C LEU A 59 0.84 20.67 -0.15
N GLU A 60 1.89 21.49 -0.15
CA GLU A 60 2.18 22.42 -1.26
C GLU A 60 2.32 21.67 -2.59
N ARG A 61 3.02 20.53 -2.59
CA ARG A 61 3.15 19.68 -3.78
C ARG A 61 1.81 19.06 -4.20
N ALA A 62 1.02 18.57 -3.24
CA ALA A 62 -0.31 18.00 -3.50
C ALA A 62 -1.25 19.02 -4.15
N MET A 63 -1.22 20.27 -3.69
CA MET A 63 -2.00 21.37 -4.27
C MET A 63 -1.56 21.69 -5.71
N VAL A 64 -0.23 21.74 -5.96
CA VAL A 64 0.31 21.97 -7.31
C VAL A 64 -0.10 20.85 -8.28
N LEU A 65 -0.13 19.61 -7.80
CA LEU A 65 -0.57 18.45 -8.58
C LEU A 65 -2.10 18.35 -8.71
N HIS A 66 -2.84 19.27 -8.10
CA HIS A 66 -4.31 19.22 -8.01
C HIS A 66 -4.84 17.90 -7.42
N ALA A 67 -4.07 17.28 -6.50
CA ALA A 67 -4.45 16.02 -5.87
C ALA A 67 -5.50 16.20 -4.77
N ILE A 68 -5.55 17.36 -4.13
CA ILE A 68 -6.47 17.68 -3.02
C ILE A 68 -7.18 19.00 -3.24
N ASP A 69 -8.33 19.20 -2.59
CA ASP A 69 -9.11 20.44 -2.56
C ASP A 69 -8.79 21.26 -1.31
N VAL A 70 -8.56 20.58 -0.18
CA VAL A 70 -8.25 21.20 1.12
C VAL A 70 -6.95 20.61 1.63
N ALA A 71 -6.06 21.47 2.12
CA ALA A 71 -4.77 21.13 2.72
C ALA A 71 -4.77 21.54 4.19
N ALA A 72 -4.38 20.64 5.09
CA ALA A 72 -4.19 20.93 6.50
C ALA A 72 -3.04 20.10 7.08
N ASP A 73 -2.36 20.65 8.07
CA ASP A 73 -1.32 19.96 8.87
C ASP A 73 -1.88 19.37 10.17
N ASP A 74 -3.19 19.52 10.40
CA ASP A 74 -3.91 19.03 11.57
C ASP A 74 -5.13 18.19 11.14
N ALA A 75 -5.35 17.08 11.83
CA ALA A 75 -6.46 16.15 11.59
C ALA A 75 -7.84 16.71 11.93
N VAL A 76 -7.95 17.82 12.65
CA VAL A 76 -9.23 18.52 12.98
C VAL A 76 -10.02 18.86 11.71
N VAL A 77 -9.36 19.08 10.57
CA VAL A 77 -10.02 19.32 9.28
C VAL A 77 -10.91 18.14 8.81
N LEU A 78 -10.69 16.94 9.37
CA LEU A 78 -11.43 15.72 9.07
C LEU A 78 -12.76 15.59 9.83
N ALA A 79 -13.15 16.59 10.64
CA ALA A 79 -14.32 16.53 11.52
C ALA A 79 -15.59 15.99 10.86
N ASP A 80 -15.85 16.40 9.62
CA ASP A 80 -17.02 16.02 8.84
C ASP A 80 -16.67 15.05 7.68
N ALA A 81 -15.52 14.40 7.68
CA ALA A 81 -15.17 13.42 6.65
C ALA A 81 -16.08 12.19 6.78
N ASP A 82 -16.57 11.67 5.65
CA ASP A 82 -17.35 10.41 5.61
C ASP A 82 -16.50 9.19 5.22
N LEU A 83 -15.29 9.43 4.71
CA LEU A 83 -14.21 8.44 4.55
C LEU A 83 -12.90 9.03 5.06
N VAL A 84 -12.19 8.31 5.93
CA VAL A 84 -10.83 8.64 6.36
C VAL A 84 -9.89 7.51 5.95
N ILE A 85 -8.85 7.85 5.21
CA ILE A 85 -7.82 6.91 4.73
C ILE A 85 -6.49 7.24 5.41
N LEU A 86 -5.97 6.31 6.20
CA LEU A 86 -4.68 6.41 6.85
C LEU A 86 -3.59 5.83 5.94
N ALA A 87 -2.87 6.70 5.25
CA ALA A 87 -1.83 6.34 4.28
C ALA A 87 -0.42 6.80 4.72
N ALA A 88 -0.24 7.10 6.00
CA ALA A 88 1.03 7.36 6.64
C ALA A 88 1.78 6.04 6.97
N PRO A 89 3.04 6.07 7.41
CA PRO A 89 3.74 4.92 7.98
C PRO A 89 2.94 4.23 9.08
N ILE A 90 3.15 2.92 9.27
CA ILE A 90 2.31 2.08 10.17
C ILE A 90 2.30 2.63 11.60
N GLN A 91 3.45 3.03 12.13
CA GLN A 91 3.54 3.57 13.49
C GLN A 91 2.76 4.88 13.65
N GLN A 92 2.84 5.77 12.66
CA GLN A 92 2.05 6.99 12.64
C GLN A 92 0.54 6.70 12.53
N ASN A 93 0.14 5.71 11.72
CA ASN A 93 -1.27 5.31 11.65
C ASN A 93 -1.79 4.80 12.99
N LEU A 94 -0.97 4.06 13.75
CA LEU A 94 -1.32 3.59 15.10
C LEU A 94 -1.48 4.75 16.10
N GLU A 95 -0.66 5.80 15.99
CA GLU A 95 -0.77 7.02 16.79
C GLU A 95 -2.03 7.81 16.41
N ILE A 96 -2.26 8.03 15.12
CA ILE A 96 -3.44 8.74 14.61
C ILE A 96 -4.74 8.05 15.04
N LEU A 97 -4.80 6.72 15.00
CA LEU A 97 -6.00 5.97 15.42
C LEU A 97 -6.39 6.26 16.88
N ARG A 98 -5.42 6.50 17.78
CA ARG A 98 -5.70 6.80 19.19
C ARG A 98 -6.41 8.15 19.38
N GLU A 99 -6.11 9.11 18.53
CA GLU A 99 -6.62 10.49 18.61
C GLU A 99 -7.75 10.75 17.59
N LEU A 100 -8.00 9.78 16.70
CA LEU A 100 -8.93 9.98 15.57
C LEU A 100 -10.34 10.35 16.03
N SER A 101 -10.80 9.76 17.14
CA SER A 101 -12.13 10.04 17.68
C SER A 101 -12.30 11.48 18.21
N GLU A 102 -11.21 12.16 18.53
CA GLU A 102 -11.23 13.57 18.97
C GLU A 102 -11.37 14.51 17.74
N ASN A 103 -10.81 14.10 16.61
CA ASN A 103 -10.75 14.90 15.39
C ASN A 103 -11.95 14.66 14.47
N VAL A 104 -12.41 13.41 14.32
CA VAL A 104 -13.57 13.05 13.48
C VAL A 104 -14.81 12.97 14.36
N THR A 105 -15.65 14.00 14.32
CA THR A 105 -16.83 14.12 15.19
C THR A 105 -18.08 13.47 14.60
N GLY A 106 -18.15 13.37 13.28
CA GLY A 106 -19.23 12.71 12.53
C GLY A 106 -19.11 11.18 12.49
N ALA A 107 -20.06 10.54 11.81
CA ALA A 107 -19.95 9.14 11.44
C ALA A 107 -19.07 8.99 10.19
N ALA A 108 -18.07 8.13 10.24
CA ALA A 108 -17.14 7.92 9.13
C ALA A 108 -16.75 6.46 8.97
N VAL A 109 -16.48 6.06 7.73
CA VAL A 109 -15.72 4.85 7.43
C VAL A 109 -14.24 5.19 7.51
N VAL A 110 -13.48 4.36 8.20
CA VAL A 110 -12.03 4.52 8.37
C VAL A 110 -11.33 3.32 7.76
N THR A 111 -10.31 3.55 6.98
CA THR A 111 -9.46 2.48 6.43
C THR A 111 -8.00 2.92 6.44
N ASP A 112 -7.09 1.96 6.30
CA ASP A 112 -5.67 2.26 6.14
C ASP A 112 -5.10 1.68 4.83
N THR A 113 -3.82 1.91 4.57
CA THR A 113 -3.11 1.35 3.41
C THR A 113 -1.83 0.61 3.80
N GLY A 114 -1.69 0.29 5.08
CA GLY A 114 -0.49 -0.35 5.63
C GLY A 114 -0.24 -1.76 5.07
N SER A 115 1.02 -2.19 5.12
CA SER A 115 1.46 -3.51 4.63
C SER A 115 1.19 -4.66 5.59
N THR A 116 0.85 -4.39 6.86
CA THR A 116 0.46 -5.37 7.88
C THR A 116 -0.89 -4.97 8.49
N LYS A 117 -1.66 -5.95 8.97
CA LYS A 117 -3.07 -5.70 9.33
C LYS A 117 -3.42 -5.99 10.78
N ARG A 118 -2.83 -7.01 11.44
CA ARG A 118 -3.20 -7.40 12.81
C ARG A 118 -3.11 -6.22 13.78
N ALA A 119 -1.96 -5.55 13.82
CA ALA A 119 -1.71 -4.46 14.75
C ALA A 119 -2.65 -3.26 14.56
N VAL A 120 -2.93 -2.88 13.30
CA VAL A 120 -3.80 -1.73 13.02
C VAL A 120 -5.28 -2.05 13.28
N VAL A 121 -5.73 -3.27 12.99
CA VAL A 121 -7.10 -3.73 13.29
C VAL A 121 -7.32 -3.81 14.82
N GLU A 122 -6.32 -4.30 15.57
CA GLU A 122 -6.35 -4.34 17.03
C GLU A 122 -6.42 -2.93 17.63
N ALA A 123 -5.59 -2.02 17.16
CA ALA A 123 -5.61 -0.62 17.61
C ALA A 123 -6.95 0.07 17.31
N ALA A 124 -7.54 -0.21 16.17
CA ALA A 124 -8.82 0.36 15.76
C ALA A 124 -10.01 -0.17 16.57
N ALA A 125 -9.88 -1.26 17.32
CA ALA A 125 -10.95 -1.80 18.18
C ALA A 125 -11.35 -0.83 19.32
N ALA A 126 -10.51 0.17 19.63
CA ALA A 126 -10.81 1.21 20.60
C ALA A 126 -11.63 2.39 20.02
N LEU A 127 -11.87 2.42 18.72
CA LEU A 127 -12.67 3.48 18.10
C LEU A 127 -14.14 3.40 18.52
N PRO A 128 -14.83 4.55 18.68
CA PRO A 128 -16.25 4.57 18.98
C PRO A 128 -17.08 4.07 17.78
N ASP A 129 -18.29 3.56 18.04
CA ASP A 129 -19.20 2.94 17.05
C ASP A 129 -19.48 3.81 15.81
N ARG A 130 -19.39 5.15 15.93
CA ARG A 130 -19.57 6.07 14.81
C ARG A 130 -18.43 6.00 13.78
N LEU A 131 -17.28 5.44 14.15
CA LEU A 131 -16.11 5.27 13.29
C LEU A 131 -15.94 3.80 12.93
N THR A 132 -16.43 3.41 11.77
CA THR A 132 -16.34 2.03 11.29
C THR A 132 -14.99 1.77 10.64
N PHE A 133 -14.09 1.06 11.32
CA PHE A 133 -12.78 0.72 10.77
C PHE A 133 -12.79 -0.60 9.97
N ILE A 134 -12.21 -0.55 8.79
CA ILE A 134 -11.94 -1.73 7.95
C ILE A 134 -10.51 -1.62 7.44
N GLY A 135 -9.63 -2.51 7.87
CA GLY A 135 -8.24 -2.50 7.42
C GLY A 135 -8.14 -2.67 5.90
N GLY A 136 -7.23 -1.95 5.29
CA GLY A 136 -6.98 -1.97 3.85
C GLY A 136 -5.50 -2.12 3.53
N HIS A 137 -5.20 -2.76 2.39
CA HIS A 137 -3.84 -2.87 1.86
C HIS A 137 -3.87 -2.95 0.33
N PRO A 138 -3.61 -1.84 -0.40
CA PRO A 138 -3.43 -1.88 -1.84
C PRO A 138 -2.12 -2.59 -2.19
N LEU A 139 -2.17 -3.66 -3.00
CA LEU A 139 -0.97 -4.32 -3.51
C LEU A 139 -0.41 -3.55 -4.72
N GLY A 140 -0.18 -2.27 -4.52
CA GLY A 140 0.36 -1.32 -5.47
C GLY A 140 1.59 -0.62 -4.90
N GLY A 141 2.51 -0.24 -5.76
CA GLY A 141 3.71 0.48 -5.32
C GLY A 141 4.64 0.80 -6.47
N ALA A 142 5.66 1.58 -6.18
CA ALA A 142 6.77 1.89 -7.07
C ALA A 142 8.09 1.79 -6.30
N ALA A 143 9.21 1.79 -7.04
CA ALA A 143 10.54 1.72 -6.45
C ALA A 143 10.91 2.97 -5.62
N ARG A 144 10.19 4.07 -5.82
CA ARG A 144 10.41 5.34 -5.11
C ARG A 144 9.11 5.78 -4.45
N GLY A 145 9.19 6.25 -3.21
CA GLY A 145 8.12 6.90 -2.48
C GLY A 145 7.99 8.38 -2.82
N GLY A 146 7.06 9.07 -2.14
CA GLY A 146 6.81 10.49 -2.30
C GLY A 146 5.65 10.81 -3.24
N ILE A 147 5.06 11.98 -3.03
CA ILE A 147 3.89 12.44 -3.82
C ILE A 147 4.25 12.73 -5.28
N GLU A 148 5.50 13.05 -5.58
CA GLU A 148 6.01 13.29 -6.92
C GLU A 148 5.99 12.04 -7.82
N HIS A 149 5.85 10.85 -7.22
CA HIS A 149 5.71 9.57 -7.91
C HIS A 149 4.27 9.05 -7.89
N ALA A 150 3.34 9.79 -7.27
CA ALA A 150 1.93 9.45 -7.23
C ALA A 150 1.31 9.54 -8.63
N ARG A 151 0.40 8.62 -8.94
CA ARG A 151 -0.29 8.56 -10.22
C ARG A 151 -1.69 7.95 -10.07
N PRO A 152 -2.69 8.43 -10.82
CA PRO A 152 -4.08 8.02 -10.67
C PRO A 152 -4.35 6.56 -11.10
N ASP A 153 -3.52 5.97 -11.94
CA ASP A 153 -3.64 4.58 -12.44
C ASP A 153 -2.88 3.56 -11.58
N MET A 154 -2.37 3.96 -10.41
CA MET A 154 -1.52 3.13 -9.53
C MET A 154 -2.15 1.77 -9.19
N PHE A 155 -3.46 1.73 -9.04
CA PHE A 155 -4.19 0.56 -8.53
C PHE A 155 -4.87 -0.25 -9.63
N THR A 156 -4.82 0.18 -10.89
CA THR A 156 -5.53 -0.44 -12.01
C THR A 156 -5.15 -1.91 -12.18
N GLY A 157 -6.15 -2.80 -12.07
CA GLY A 157 -6.00 -4.26 -12.16
C GLY A 157 -5.24 -4.91 -10.99
N ARG A 158 -4.95 -4.16 -9.92
CA ARG A 158 -4.19 -4.68 -8.77
C ARG A 158 -5.11 -5.06 -7.62
N PRO A 159 -4.78 -6.13 -6.87
CA PRO A 159 -5.55 -6.48 -5.68
C PRO A 159 -5.50 -5.36 -4.63
N TRP A 160 -6.64 -5.15 -3.97
CA TRP A 160 -6.75 -4.36 -2.76
C TRP A 160 -7.37 -5.22 -1.67
N LEU A 161 -6.57 -5.56 -0.68
CA LEU A 161 -6.97 -6.46 0.38
C LEU A 161 -7.67 -5.69 1.48
N PHE A 162 -8.86 -6.13 1.87
CA PHE A 162 -9.58 -5.64 3.04
C PHE A 162 -9.57 -6.68 4.15
N THR A 163 -9.42 -6.21 5.39
CA THR A 163 -9.42 -7.07 6.57
C THR A 163 -10.48 -6.61 7.58
N PRO A 164 -11.75 -6.93 7.30
CA PRO A 164 -12.84 -6.60 8.20
C PRO A 164 -12.72 -7.40 9.52
N SER A 165 -12.97 -6.75 10.65
CA SER A 165 -13.08 -7.42 11.95
C SER A 165 -14.37 -8.25 12.04
N LYS A 166 -14.47 -9.17 13.01
CA LYS A 166 -15.70 -9.92 13.27
C LYS A 166 -16.82 -8.96 13.68
N GLY A 167 -17.99 -9.08 13.04
CA GLY A 167 -19.13 -8.20 13.30
C GLY A 167 -19.05 -6.82 12.64
N HIS A 168 -18.12 -6.62 11.69
CA HIS A 168 -18.01 -5.39 10.93
C HIS A 168 -19.32 -4.98 10.24
N ASP A 169 -19.46 -3.70 9.95
CA ASP A 169 -20.55 -3.19 9.11
C ASP A 169 -20.36 -3.63 7.65
N ALA A 170 -21.21 -4.56 7.20
CA ALA A 170 -21.16 -5.09 5.84
C ALA A 170 -21.43 -4.00 4.78
N ALA A 171 -22.26 -2.99 5.09
CA ALA A 171 -22.53 -1.88 4.16
C ALA A 171 -21.30 -0.99 3.98
N ALA A 172 -20.55 -0.73 5.06
CA ALA A 172 -19.29 0.00 5.00
C ALA A 172 -18.24 -0.73 4.15
N LEU A 173 -18.13 -2.06 4.31
CA LEU A 173 -17.22 -2.87 3.48
C LEU A 173 -17.59 -2.81 2.00
N GLU A 174 -18.86 -2.98 1.65
CA GLU A 174 -19.30 -2.90 0.25
C GLU A 174 -19.08 -1.50 -0.33
N LYS A 175 -19.27 -0.45 0.46
CA LYS A 175 -19.00 0.93 0.06
C LYS A 175 -17.51 1.17 -0.22
N LEU A 176 -16.61 0.62 0.65
CA LEU A 176 -15.16 0.66 0.42
C LEU A 176 -14.75 -0.16 -0.81
N LYS A 177 -15.31 -1.35 -1.00
CA LYS A 177 -15.05 -2.17 -2.21
C LYS A 177 -15.46 -1.41 -3.47
N ALA A 178 -16.63 -0.77 -3.48
CA ALA A 178 -17.07 0.04 -4.60
C ALA A 178 -16.13 1.22 -4.86
N PHE A 179 -15.64 1.88 -3.79
CA PHE A 179 -14.69 2.98 -3.90
C PHE A 179 -13.38 2.53 -4.55
N VAL A 180 -12.74 1.48 -4.03
CA VAL A 180 -11.46 1.03 -4.58
C VAL A 180 -11.61 0.39 -5.97
N ALA A 181 -12.74 -0.25 -6.28
CA ALA A 181 -13.06 -0.72 -7.62
C ALA A 181 -13.20 0.45 -8.60
N GLY A 182 -13.79 1.57 -8.16
CA GLY A 182 -13.80 2.82 -8.91
C GLY A 182 -12.38 3.35 -9.20
N LEU A 183 -11.43 3.19 -8.29
CA LEU A 183 -10.01 3.50 -8.52
C LEU A 183 -9.31 2.50 -9.46
N GLY A 184 -10.03 1.49 -9.96
CA GLY A 184 -9.51 0.45 -10.86
C GLY A 184 -8.90 -0.75 -10.15
N ALA A 185 -8.92 -0.81 -8.81
CA ALA A 185 -8.42 -1.94 -8.05
C ALA A 185 -9.40 -3.13 -8.03
N VAL A 186 -8.89 -4.31 -7.69
CA VAL A 186 -9.67 -5.54 -7.51
C VAL A 186 -9.80 -5.81 -6.01
N PRO A 187 -10.95 -5.49 -5.37
CA PRO A 187 -11.12 -5.68 -3.94
C PRO A 187 -11.25 -7.15 -3.58
N GLN A 188 -10.55 -7.56 -2.52
CA GLN A 188 -10.62 -8.89 -1.92
C GLN A 188 -10.71 -8.74 -0.41
N ALA A 189 -11.30 -9.72 0.28
CA ALA A 189 -11.42 -9.70 1.74
C ALA A 189 -10.90 -11.00 2.34
N LEU A 190 -10.16 -10.87 3.45
CA LEU A 190 -9.62 -11.98 4.24
C LEU A 190 -9.48 -11.53 5.70
N SER A 191 -9.18 -12.45 6.62
CA SER A 191 -8.95 -12.05 8.00
C SER A 191 -7.59 -11.33 8.17
N PRO A 192 -7.42 -10.50 9.21
CA PRO A 192 -6.13 -9.86 9.49
C PRO A 192 -5.00 -10.88 9.69
N GLU A 193 -5.29 -12.00 10.34
CA GLU A 193 -4.35 -13.10 10.59
C GLU A 193 -3.93 -13.77 9.29
N GLU A 194 -4.89 -14.08 8.42
CA GLU A 194 -4.62 -14.68 7.11
C GLU A 194 -3.82 -13.72 6.22
N HIS A 195 -4.16 -12.43 6.24
CA HIS A 195 -3.42 -11.39 5.54
C HIS A 195 -1.95 -11.41 5.93
N ASP A 196 -1.64 -11.24 7.23
CA ASP A 196 -0.27 -11.10 7.71
C ASP A 196 0.54 -12.39 7.49
N ARG A 197 -0.09 -13.57 7.66
CA ARG A 197 0.51 -14.87 7.35
C ARG A 197 0.85 -15.01 5.85
N LEU A 198 -0.09 -14.70 4.95
CA LEU A 198 0.14 -14.81 3.52
C LEU A 198 1.20 -13.80 3.04
N LEU A 199 1.11 -12.55 3.46
CA LEU A 199 2.05 -11.51 3.06
C LEU A 199 3.47 -11.77 3.60
N ALA A 200 3.62 -12.46 4.72
CA ALA A 200 4.91 -12.91 5.21
C ALA A 200 5.64 -13.77 4.16
N PHE A 201 4.94 -14.68 3.48
CA PHE A 201 5.52 -15.56 2.46
C PHE A 201 5.62 -14.92 1.08
N ILE A 202 4.58 -14.21 0.60
CA ILE A 202 4.53 -13.75 -0.79
C ILE A 202 5.14 -12.35 -1.01
N SER A 203 5.38 -11.60 0.06
CA SER A 203 5.93 -10.23 0.02
C SER A 203 7.16 -10.06 0.91
N HIS A 204 7.03 -10.34 2.22
CA HIS A 204 8.08 -10.00 3.18
C HIS A 204 9.29 -10.92 3.06
N LEU A 205 9.09 -12.24 2.98
CA LEU A 205 10.17 -13.20 2.78
C LEU A 205 10.98 -12.93 1.50
N PRO A 206 10.38 -12.73 0.31
CA PRO A 206 11.12 -12.37 -0.89
C PRO A 206 11.99 -11.12 -0.72
N GLN A 207 11.45 -10.06 -0.14
CA GLN A 207 12.18 -8.82 0.08
C GLN A 207 13.41 -9.02 0.98
N LEU A 208 13.21 -9.63 2.15
CA LEU A 208 14.28 -9.84 3.12
C LEU A 208 15.35 -10.80 2.57
N THR A 209 14.92 -11.86 1.87
CA THR A 209 15.82 -12.82 1.22
C THR A 209 16.69 -12.16 0.16
N VAL A 210 16.07 -11.34 -0.70
CA VAL A 210 16.81 -10.64 -1.77
C VAL A 210 17.76 -9.60 -1.21
N SER A 211 17.38 -8.89 -0.15
CA SER A 211 18.26 -7.93 0.53
C SER A 211 19.43 -8.63 1.19
N ALA A 212 19.20 -9.76 1.87
CA ALA A 212 20.26 -10.56 2.47
C ALA A 212 21.18 -11.18 1.41
N LEU A 213 20.61 -11.69 0.30
CA LEU A 213 21.39 -12.21 -0.83
C LEU A 213 22.32 -11.13 -1.40
N MET A 214 21.79 -9.93 -1.66
CA MET A 214 22.60 -8.86 -2.23
C MET A 214 23.68 -8.38 -1.27
N HIS A 215 23.39 -8.32 0.03
CA HIS A 215 24.39 -8.05 1.06
C HIS A 215 25.55 -9.04 1.01
N VAL A 216 25.25 -10.35 1.03
CA VAL A 216 26.28 -11.40 1.00
C VAL A 216 27.09 -11.36 -0.30
N VAL A 217 26.41 -11.21 -1.45
CA VAL A 217 27.08 -11.12 -2.76
C VAL A 217 27.96 -9.88 -2.82
N GLY A 218 27.48 -8.71 -2.38
CA GLY A 218 28.24 -7.47 -2.40
C GLY A 218 29.50 -7.53 -1.53
N GLU A 219 29.37 -8.07 -0.32
CA GLU A 219 30.53 -8.25 0.58
C GLU A 219 31.56 -9.23 0.04
N ALA A 220 31.15 -10.29 -0.64
CA ALA A 220 32.06 -11.31 -1.18
C ALA A 220 32.67 -10.90 -2.53
N ALA A 221 31.87 -10.37 -3.44
CA ALA A 221 32.28 -10.12 -4.83
C ALA A 221 32.96 -8.75 -5.01
N ARG A 222 32.61 -7.75 -4.18
CA ARG A 222 33.07 -6.38 -4.32
C ARG A 222 32.81 -5.82 -5.74
N ASP A 223 33.31 -4.63 -6.06
CA ASP A 223 33.10 -3.97 -7.35
C ASP A 223 33.63 -4.83 -8.52
N GLU A 224 34.78 -5.48 -8.33
CA GLU A 224 35.39 -6.33 -9.36
C GLU A 224 34.50 -7.50 -9.74
N GLY A 225 34.00 -8.27 -8.76
CA GLY A 225 33.12 -9.40 -9.00
C GLY A 225 31.75 -8.97 -9.50
N LEU A 226 31.20 -7.85 -9.01
CA LEU A 226 29.92 -7.32 -9.47
C LEU A 226 29.97 -6.89 -10.95
N SER A 227 31.11 -6.39 -11.42
CA SER A 227 31.31 -6.04 -12.85
C SER A 227 31.18 -7.22 -13.80
N LEU A 228 31.39 -8.46 -13.29
CA LEU A 228 31.24 -9.71 -14.04
C LEU A 228 29.82 -10.27 -14.00
N SER A 229 28.90 -9.64 -13.23
CA SER A 229 27.55 -10.14 -13.05
C SER A 229 26.70 -9.98 -14.30
N GLY A 230 25.87 -10.99 -14.59
CA GLY A 230 24.90 -10.96 -15.67
C GLY A 230 23.49 -10.49 -15.21
N ARG A 231 22.55 -10.48 -16.17
CA ARG A 231 21.13 -10.09 -15.93
C ARG A 231 20.46 -10.93 -14.84
N GLY A 232 20.81 -12.20 -14.69
CA GLY A 232 20.24 -13.07 -13.66
C GLY A 232 20.36 -12.50 -12.25
N LEU A 233 21.55 -11.97 -11.88
CA LEU A 233 21.72 -11.33 -10.56
C LEU A 233 20.91 -10.05 -10.47
N GLN A 234 20.88 -9.20 -11.50
CA GLN A 234 20.13 -7.94 -11.53
C GLN A 234 18.63 -8.18 -11.37
N ASP A 235 18.07 -9.13 -12.12
CA ASP A 235 16.64 -9.45 -12.07
C ASP A 235 16.24 -10.03 -10.70
N THR A 236 17.08 -10.95 -10.16
CA THR A 236 16.83 -11.56 -8.85
C THR A 236 16.92 -10.54 -7.72
N THR A 237 17.84 -9.58 -7.80
CA THR A 237 18.11 -8.62 -6.70
C THR A 237 17.39 -7.28 -6.85
N ARG A 238 16.47 -7.13 -7.80
CA ARG A 238 15.74 -5.88 -8.08
C ARG A 238 15.08 -5.26 -6.84
N LEU A 239 14.58 -6.07 -5.92
CA LEU A 239 13.93 -5.60 -4.69
C LEU A 239 14.93 -5.07 -3.64
N ALA A 240 16.22 -5.39 -3.74
CA ALA A 240 17.24 -4.99 -2.74
C ALA A 240 17.47 -3.47 -2.64
N SER A 241 16.94 -2.67 -3.58
CA SER A 241 17.01 -1.20 -3.54
C SER A 241 15.87 -0.54 -2.74
N SER A 242 15.02 -1.31 -2.07
CA SER A 242 13.92 -0.79 -1.26
C SER A 242 14.44 -0.05 -0.01
N PRO A 243 13.81 1.10 0.40
CA PRO A 243 14.18 1.84 1.60
C PRO A 243 13.99 1.00 2.87
N ALA A 244 14.96 1.02 3.78
CA ALA A 244 14.94 0.20 4.99
C ALA A 244 13.84 0.61 5.99
N ASP A 245 13.44 1.87 6.01
CA ASP A 245 12.53 2.39 7.04
C ASP A 245 11.14 1.75 6.99
N ILE A 246 10.58 1.61 5.79
CA ILE A 246 9.28 0.91 5.58
C ILE A 246 9.38 -0.55 6.05
N TRP A 247 10.53 -1.20 5.80
CA TRP A 247 10.73 -2.60 6.15
C TRP A 247 10.95 -2.83 7.64
N LYS A 248 11.55 -1.86 8.36
CA LYS A 248 11.65 -1.94 9.82
C LYS A 248 10.27 -2.00 10.49
N GLU A 249 9.33 -1.14 10.06
CA GLU A 249 7.97 -1.11 10.58
C GLU A 249 7.19 -2.38 10.21
N THR A 250 7.28 -2.82 8.96
CA THR A 250 6.65 -4.06 8.49
C THR A 250 7.16 -5.28 9.27
N CYS A 251 8.48 -5.37 9.48
CA CYS A 251 9.07 -6.46 10.26
C CYS A 251 8.65 -6.40 11.74
N ALA A 252 8.58 -5.22 12.34
CA ALA A 252 8.19 -5.07 13.74
C ALA A 252 6.73 -5.47 13.99
N THR A 253 5.83 -5.17 13.04
CA THR A 253 4.39 -5.42 13.19
C THR A 253 3.93 -6.80 12.72
N ASN A 254 4.83 -7.60 12.08
CA ASN A 254 4.55 -8.97 11.63
C ASN A 254 5.75 -9.92 11.90
N ALA A 255 6.45 -9.71 13.01
CA ALA A 255 7.72 -10.38 13.31
C ALA A 255 7.59 -11.90 13.46
N ASP A 256 6.51 -12.38 14.03
CA ASP A 256 6.22 -13.80 14.26
C ASP A 256 6.02 -14.58 12.94
N GLU A 257 5.18 -14.07 12.04
CA GLU A 257 4.92 -14.70 10.74
C GLU A 257 6.16 -14.61 9.82
N ILE A 258 6.84 -13.46 9.82
CA ILE A 258 8.07 -13.26 9.06
C ILE A 258 9.18 -14.19 9.61
N GLY A 259 9.29 -14.31 10.94
CA GLY A 259 10.23 -15.25 11.58
C GLY A 259 10.00 -16.68 11.12
N SER A 260 8.75 -17.13 11.15
CA SER A 260 8.35 -18.45 10.68
C SER A 260 8.68 -18.68 9.20
N ALA A 261 8.46 -17.69 8.35
CA ALA A 261 8.77 -17.77 6.92
C ALA A 261 10.30 -17.83 6.68
N LEU A 262 11.07 -17.04 7.42
CA LEU A 262 12.54 -17.07 7.36
C LEU A 262 13.10 -18.43 7.85
N ASP A 263 12.57 -18.99 8.93
CA ASP A 263 13.00 -20.30 9.45
C ASP A 263 12.75 -21.41 8.44
N ALA A 264 11.61 -21.36 7.73
CA ALA A 264 11.33 -22.30 6.66
C ALA A 264 12.37 -22.20 5.52
N LEU A 265 12.72 -20.99 5.07
CA LEU A 265 13.75 -20.78 4.05
C LEU A 265 15.13 -21.23 4.52
N ILE A 266 15.51 -20.88 5.76
CA ILE A 266 16.78 -21.27 6.36
C ILE A 266 16.91 -22.81 6.40
N SER A 267 15.82 -23.51 6.71
CA SER A 267 15.80 -24.98 6.70
C SER A 267 16.11 -25.54 5.32
N VAL A 268 15.48 -25.03 4.25
CA VAL A 268 15.76 -25.45 2.87
C VAL A 268 17.21 -25.15 2.48
N LEU A 269 17.72 -23.95 2.80
CA LEU A 269 19.11 -23.58 2.51
C LEU A 269 20.12 -24.48 3.22
N ARG A 270 19.87 -24.89 4.48
CA ARG A 270 20.70 -25.83 5.22
C ARG A 270 20.71 -27.21 4.56
N GLN A 271 19.54 -27.68 4.12
CA GLN A 271 19.43 -28.97 3.42
C GLN A 271 20.19 -28.95 2.09
N LEU A 272 20.00 -27.93 1.25
CA LEU A 272 20.76 -27.75 0.00
C LEU A 272 22.27 -27.74 0.28
N ARG A 273 22.72 -27.00 1.31
CA ARG A 273 24.12 -26.94 1.69
C ARG A 273 24.67 -28.31 2.09
N ALA A 274 23.91 -29.12 2.83
CA ALA A 274 24.30 -30.44 3.26
C ALA A 274 24.48 -31.42 2.07
N ASP A 275 23.65 -31.26 1.04
CA ASP A 275 23.58 -32.16 -0.09
C ASP A 275 24.30 -31.69 -1.37
N LEU A 276 25.09 -30.63 -1.29
CA LEU A 276 25.80 -30.07 -2.46
C LEU A 276 26.59 -31.10 -3.27
N LYS A 277 27.13 -32.16 -2.61
CA LYS A 277 27.90 -33.20 -3.29
C LYS A 277 27.07 -34.37 -3.81
N THR A 278 25.93 -34.64 -3.19
CA THR A 278 25.05 -35.77 -3.54
C THR A 278 23.94 -35.35 -4.53
N GLY A 279 23.56 -34.10 -4.53
CA GLY A 279 22.55 -33.54 -5.41
C GLY A 279 21.11 -33.88 -5.05
N LYS A 280 20.86 -34.79 -4.10
CA LYS A 280 19.50 -35.31 -3.84
C LYS A 280 18.46 -34.25 -3.54
N SER A 281 18.74 -33.35 -2.57
CA SER A 281 17.81 -32.27 -2.24
C SER A 281 17.74 -31.17 -3.30
N ILE A 282 18.72 -31.11 -4.19
CA ILE A 282 18.70 -30.16 -5.30
C ILE A 282 17.57 -30.50 -6.27
N ASP A 283 17.47 -31.77 -6.69
CA ASP A 283 16.43 -32.24 -7.61
C ASP A 283 15.03 -31.95 -7.04
N ASP A 284 14.76 -32.37 -5.80
CA ASP A 284 13.46 -32.17 -5.13
C ASP A 284 13.07 -30.69 -5.04
N VAL A 285 13.99 -29.81 -4.66
CA VAL A 285 13.74 -28.37 -4.51
C VAL A 285 13.49 -27.70 -5.87
N PHE A 286 14.27 -28.07 -6.89
CA PHE A 286 14.15 -27.49 -8.23
C PHE A 286 12.88 -27.94 -8.93
N GLU A 287 12.48 -29.19 -8.83
CA GLU A 287 11.21 -29.70 -9.36
C GLU A 287 10.02 -28.98 -8.73
N SER A 288 10.01 -28.89 -7.39
CA SER A 288 8.97 -28.18 -6.66
C SER A 288 8.92 -26.68 -7.03
N ALA A 289 10.08 -26.03 -7.11
CA ALA A 289 10.16 -24.61 -7.47
C ALA A 289 9.64 -24.34 -8.89
N ASN A 290 9.94 -25.21 -9.86
CA ASN A 290 9.45 -25.12 -11.22
C ASN A 290 7.92 -25.20 -11.25
N LEU A 291 7.32 -26.18 -10.58
CA LEU A 291 5.86 -26.33 -10.49
C LEU A 291 5.18 -25.07 -9.93
N TRP A 292 5.68 -24.53 -8.81
CA TRP A 292 5.13 -23.32 -8.22
C TRP A 292 5.36 -22.09 -9.09
N ARG A 293 6.47 -22.04 -9.82
CA ARG A 293 6.72 -20.94 -10.77
C ARG A 293 5.73 -20.96 -11.93
N GLU A 294 5.42 -22.12 -12.49
CA GLU A 294 4.40 -22.29 -13.53
C GLU A 294 3.02 -21.85 -13.01
N THR A 295 2.64 -22.29 -11.81
CA THR A 295 1.38 -21.88 -11.17
C THR A 295 1.30 -20.37 -10.99
N LEU A 296 2.39 -19.72 -10.55
CA LEU A 296 2.44 -18.26 -10.38
C LEU A 296 2.24 -17.51 -11.71
N LEU A 297 2.77 -18.04 -12.80
CA LEU A 297 2.68 -17.40 -14.11
C LEU A 297 1.31 -17.60 -14.75
N SER A 298 0.69 -18.76 -14.60
CA SER A 298 -0.65 -19.07 -15.13
C SER A 298 -1.74 -18.22 -14.47
N ASN A 299 -1.63 -17.93 -13.16
CA ASN A 299 -2.58 -17.10 -12.42
C ASN A 299 -2.50 -15.59 -12.77
N LYS A 300 -1.48 -15.14 -13.51
CA LYS A 300 -1.36 -13.75 -13.98
C LYS A 300 -1.92 -13.52 -15.37
N GLY A 301 -2.36 -14.57 -16.07
CA GLY A 301 -2.90 -14.53 -17.44
C GLY A 301 -4.42 -14.62 -17.52
N SER A 302 -5.09 -14.74 -16.40
CA SER A 302 -6.55 -14.69 -16.26
C SER A 302 -6.93 -13.42 -15.49
#